data_7d2dd6bb8188f2a0e6315090c8f85ebf
#
_entry.id   7d2dd6bb8188f2a0e6315090c8f85ebf
#
_cell.length_a   1.000
_cell.length_b   1.000
_cell.length_c   1.000
_cell.angle_alpha   90.00
_cell.angle_beta   90.00
_cell.angle_gamma   90.00
#
_symmetry.space_group_name_H-M   'P 1'
#
loop_
_entity.id
_entity.type
_entity.pdbx_description
1 polymer ?
#
loop_
_entity_poly.entity_id
_entity_poly.type
_entity_poly.pdbx_seq_one_letter_code
_entity_poly.pdbx_strand_id
1 'polypeptide(L)'
;MSKTYVVDIDGTICDWEPGRDYTLSRPITERINVINKLYDEGNIIKYYTARGMGRFKGRSDKAIETFHAITESQLDRWGCKYHQLILGKPSADVYIDDKGINDNDFFGN
;
A
#
# COMPACT_ATOMS: atom_id res chain seq x y z
N MET A 1 -21.84 -0.61 10.03
CA MET A 1 -21.73 -0.47 8.58
C MET A 1 -20.28 -0.57 8.16
N SER A 2 -20.04 -1.25 7.05
CA SER A 2 -18.68 -1.38 6.54
C SER A 2 -18.20 -0.07 5.90
N LYS A 3 -16.89 0.14 5.99
CA LYS A 3 -16.21 1.24 5.31
C LYS A 3 -15.19 0.66 4.34
N THR A 4 -14.82 1.44 3.35
CA THR A 4 -13.73 1.11 2.43
C THR A 4 -12.51 1.93 2.80
N TYR A 5 -11.40 1.22 3.02
CA TYR A 5 -10.10 1.84 3.30
C TYR A 5 -9.18 1.62 2.11
N VAL A 6 -8.58 2.68 1.62
CA VAL A 6 -7.53 2.62 0.61
C VAL A 6 -6.22 2.90 1.31
N VAL A 7 -5.33 1.93 1.31
CA VAL A 7 -4.12 1.92 2.14
C VAL A 7 -2.89 1.88 1.25
N ASP A 8 -1.98 2.81 1.45
CA ASP A 8 -0.68 2.82 0.79
C ASP A 8 0.20 1.67 1.30
N ILE A 9 1.24 1.31 0.56
CA ILE A 9 2.15 0.23 0.92
C ILE A 9 3.48 0.79 1.45
N ASP A 10 4.33 1.30 0.55
CA ASP A 10 5.69 1.73 0.93
C ASP A 10 5.66 2.96 1.82
N GLY A 11 6.32 2.87 2.98
CA GLY A 11 6.30 3.91 3.99
C GLY A 11 5.06 3.91 4.88
N THR A 12 4.08 3.04 4.62
CA THR A 12 2.83 2.96 5.37
C THR A 12 2.69 1.64 6.11
N ILE A 13 2.73 0.49 5.41
CA ILE A 13 2.70 -0.83 6.06
C ILE A 13 4.04 -1.56 5.99
N CYS A 14 5.01 -0.96 5.37
CA CYS A 14 6.40 -1.42 5.34
C CYS A 14 7.33 -0.23 5.33
N ASP A 15 8.63 -0.47 5.59
CA ASP A 15 9.62 0.59 5.46
C ASP A 15 9.86 0.93 3.99
N TRP A 16 10.48 2.07 3.77
CA TRP A 16 10.81 2.52 2.41
C TRP A 16 12.09 3.35 2.41
N GLU A 17 12.95 3.12 1.42
CA GLU A 17 14.14 3.91 1.17
C GLU A 17 14.29 4.18 -0.32
N PRO A 18 14.66 5.40 -0.71
CA PRO A 18 14.88 5.73 -2.13
C PRO A 18 15.90 4.79 -2.77
N GLY A 19 15.61 4.29 -3.96
CA GLY A 19 16.52 3.45 -4.74
C GLY A 19 16.65 2.01 -4.26
N ARG A 20 15.97 1.64 -3.16
CA ARG A 20 16.01 0.26 -2.69
C ARG A 20 15.00 -0.60 -3.45
N ASP A 21 15.40 -1.85 -3.70
CA ASP A 21 14.52 -2.85 -4.30
C ASP A 21 13.32 -3.11 -3.39
N TYR A 22 12.11 -3.12 -3.93
CA TYR A 22 10.88 -3.36 -3.18
C TYR A 22 10.89 -4.71 -2.45
N THR A 23 11.57 -5.72 -3.01
CA THR A 23 11.64 -7.05 -2.40
C THR A 23 12.40 -7.06 -1.07
N LEU A 24 13.18 -6.02 -0.80
CA LEU A 24 13.94 -5.87 0.44
C LEU A 24 13.17 -5.12 1.53
N SER A 25 11.96 -4.67 1.24
CA SER A 25 11.14 -3.96 2.22
C SER A 25 10.76 -4.86 3.39
N ARG A 26 10.73 -4.28 4.58
CA ARG A 26 10.39 -4.99 5.81
C ARG A 26 8.99 -4.59 6.26
N PRO A 27 8.12 -5.54 6.60
CA PRO A 27 6.77 -5.21 7.03
C PRO A 27 6.76 -4.53 8.40
N ILE A 28 5.85 -3.58 8.56
CA ILE A 28 5.53 -3.01 9.88
C ILE A 28 4.36 -3.83 10.42
N THR A 29 4.68 -4.91 11.10
CA THR A 29 3.71 -5.93 11.50
C THR A 29 2.56 -5.36 12.33
N GLU A 30 2.84 -4.42 13.22
CA GLU A 30 1.80 -3.79 14.05
C GLU A 30 0.74 -3.08 13.20
N ARG A 31 1.17 -2.38 12.16
CA ARG A 31 0.26 -1.67 11.25
C ARG A 31 -0.54 -2.64 10.39
N ILE A 32 0.10 -3.70 9.90
CA ILE A 32 -0.58 -4.75 9.15
C ILE A 32 -1.67 -5.38 10.02
N ASN A 33 -1.38 -5.62 11.30
CA ASN A 33 -2.36 -6.19 12.23
C ASN A 33 -3.57 -5.26 12.41
N VAL A 34 -3.37 -3.95 12.46
CA VAL A 34 -4.47 -2.97 12.54
C VAL A 34 -5.38 -3.08 11.30
N ILE A 35 -4.78 -3.12 10.12
CA ILE A 35 -5.54 -3.22 8.87
C ILE A 35 -6.26 -4.57 8.78
N ASN A 36 -5.59 -5.67 9.18
CA ASN A 36 -6.21 -7.00 9.19
C ASN A 36 -7.41 -7.05 10.14
N LYS A 37 -7.32 -6.36 11.27
CA LYS A 37 -8.45 -6.27 12.20
C LYS A 37 -9.64 -5.54 11.55
N LEU A 38 -9.38 -4.46 10.83
CA LEU A 38 -10.44 -3.77 10.08
C LEU A 38 -11.08 -4.70 9.05
N TYR A 39 -10.28 -5.50 8.36
CA TYR A 39 -10.78 -6.52 7.43
C TYR A 39 -11.69 -7.52 8.17
N ASP A 40 -11.23 -8.05 9.29
CA ASP A 40 -11.99 -9.03 10.07
C ASP A 40 -13.31 -8.46 10.62
N GLU A 41 -13.36 -7.15 10.84
CA GLU A 41 -14.56 -6.44 11.29
C GLU A 41 -15.56 -6.16 10.16
N GLY A 42 -15.29 -6.63 8.96
CA GLY A 42 -16.19 -6.50 7.83
C GLY A 42 -15.94 -5.29 6.93
N ASN A 43 -14.86 -4.58 7.11
CA ASN A 43 -14.50 -3.46 6.25
C ASN A 43 -13.84 -3.94 4.96
N ILE A 44 -13.91 -3.13 3.92
CA ILE A 44 -13.27 -3.40 2.63
C ILE A 44 -11.88 -2.77 2.62
N ILE A 45 -10.87 -3.55 2.31
CA ILE A 45 -9.48 -3.10 2.27
C ILE A 45 -8.97 -3.15 0.83
N LYS A 46 -8.45 -2.03 0.37
CA LYS A 46 -7.79 -1.92 -0.94
C LYS A 46 -6.38 -1.36 -0.73
N TYR A 47 -5.37 -2.13 -1.10
CA TYR A 47 -4.00 -1.62 -1.11
C TYR A 47 -3.74 -0.90 -2.43
N TYR A 48 -3.16 0.30 -2.35
CA TYR A 48 -2.96 1.18 -3.49
C TYR A 48 -1.52 1.70 -3.48
N THR A 49 -0.76 1.46 -4.54
CA THR A 49 0.67 1.74 -4.55
C THR A 49 1.14 2.44 -5.82
N ALA A 50 2.14 3.30 -5.63
CA ALA A 50 2.84 3.99 -6.72
C ALA A 50 4.08 3.21 -7.18
N ARG A 51 4.25 1.94 -6.77
CA ARG A 51 5.42 1.15 -7.18
C ARG A 51 5.58 1.17 -8.69
N GLY A 52 6.79 1.50 -9.15
CA GLY A 52 7.13 1.55 -10.57
C GLY A 52 6.72 2.83 -11.28
N MET A 53 5.90 3.69 -10.69
CA MET A 53 5.41 4.90 -11.35
C MET A 53 6.53 5.90 -11.63
N GLY A 54 7.47 6.08 -10.71
CA GLY A 54 8.65 6.92 -10.93
C GLY A 54 9.56 6.34 -12.00
N ARG A 55 9.81 5.02 -11.93
CA ARG A 55 10.68 4.31 -12.88
C ARG A 55 10.16 4.40 -14.32
N PHE A 56 8.86 4.29 -14.51
CA PHE A 56 8.22 4.29 -15.84
C PHE A 56 7.57 5.62 -16.19
N LYS A 57 7.97 6.71 -15.54
CA LYS A 57 7.53 8.07 -15.84
C LYS A 57 6.00 8.21 -15.88
N GLY A 58 5.33 7.62 -14.88
CA GLY A 58 3.89 7.70 -14.75
C GLY A 58 3.10 6.71 -15.62
N ARG A 59 3.75 5.78 -16.30
CA ARG A 59 3.06 4.77 -17.11
C ARG A 59 2.55 3.64 -16.25
N SER A 60 1.28 3.68 -15.89
CA SER A 60 0.65 2.70 -15.02
C SER A 60 0.65 1.29 -15.63
N ASP A 61 0.50 1.18 -16.96
CA ASP A 61 0.53 -0.12 -17.65
C ASP A 61 1.85 -0.86 -17.43
N LYS A 62 2.97 -0.16 -17.48
CA LYS A 62 4.29 -0.74 -17.25
C LYS A 62 4.53 -1.07 -15.77
N ALA A 63 4.06 -0.22 -14.87
CA ALA A 63 4.16 -0.46 -13.44
C ALA A 63 3.39 -1.71 -13.03
N ILE A 64 2.17 -1.87 -13.54
CA ILE A 64 1.33 -3.04 -13.27
C ILE A 64 2.00 -4.30 -13.81
N GLU A 65 2.42 -4.28 -15.07
CA GLU A 65 3.06 -5.42 -15.71
C GLU A 65 4.29 -5.90 -14.94
N THR A 66 5.10 -4.95 -14.43
CA THR A 66 6.37 -5.27 -13.79
C THR A 66 6.21 -5.66 -12.33
N PHE A 67 5.35 -4.98 -11.57
CA PHE A 67 5.36 -5.05 -10.11
C PHE A 67 4.14 -5.70 -9.47
N HIS A 68 3.06 -5.97 -10.21
CA HIS A 68 1.85 -6.51 -9.60
C HIS A 68 2.09 -7.86 -8.91
N ALA A 69 2.67 -8.82 -9.63
CA ALA A 69 2.89 -10.16 -9.09
C ALA A 69 3.85 -10.16 -7.90
N ILE A 70 4.90 -9.35 -7.95
CA ILE A 70 5.88 -9.22 -6.88
C ILE A 70 5.21 -8.65 -5.62
N THR A 71 4.39 -7.61 -5.80
CA THR A 71 3.70 -6.95 -4.70
C THR A 71 2.66 -7.87 -4.06
N GLU A 72 1.88 -8.57 -4.87
CA GLU A 72 0.90 -9.53 -4.41
C GLU A 72 1.54 -10.64 -3.59
N SER A 73 2.63 -11.21 -4.09
CA SER A 73 3.39 -12.23 -3.38
C SER A 73 3.91 -11.73 -2.03
N GLN A 74 4.39 -10.49 -1.99
CA GLN A 74 4.92 -9.88 -0.79
C GLN A 74 3.82 -9.64 0.26
N LEU A 75 2.67 -9.11 -0.15
CA LEU A 75 1.53 -8.91 0.75
C LEU A 75 1.06 -10.25 1.34
N ASP A 76 1.02 -11.30 0.52
CA ASP A 76 0.63 -12.64 0.97
C ASP A 76 1.61 -13.19 2.01
N ARG A 77 2.91 -13.02 1.79
CA ARG A 77 3.95 -13.44 2.76
C ARG A 77 3.86 -12.67 4.07
N TRP A 78 3.46 -11.40 4.02
CA TRP A 78 3.31 -10.58 5.23
C TRP A 78 1.99 -10.86 5.96
N GLY A 79 1.15 -11.74 5.42
CA GLY A 79 -0.14 -12.07 6.04
C GLY A 79 -1.19 -10.99 5.90
N CYS A 80 -1.07 -10.09 4.92
CA CYS A 80 -2.02 -9.03 4.69
C CYS A 80 -3.35 -9.59 4.20
N LYS A 81 -4.45 -9.13 4.79
CA LYS A 81 -5.81 -9.45 4.37
C LYS A 81 -6.38 -8.26 3.62
N TYR A 82 -6.82 -8.48 2.39
CA TYR A 82 -7.33 -7.40 1.56
C TYR A 82 -8.26 -7.94 0.47
N HIS A 83 -9.05 -7.05 -0.11
CA HIS A 83 -9.97 -7.39 -1.19
C HIS A 83 -9.38 -7.09 -2.56
N GLN A 84 -8.56 -6.05 -2.66
CA GLN A 84 -8.02 -5.61 -3.94
C GLN A 84 -6.64 -4.99 -3.77
N LEU A 85 -5.76 -5.29 -4.72
CA LEU A 85 -4.46 -4.63 -4.87
C LEU A 85 -4.48 -3.81 -6.15
N ILE A 86 -4.22 -2.52 -6.03
CA ILE A 86 -4.26 -1.57 -7.15
C ILE A 86 -2.89 -0.92 -7.28
N LEU A 87 -2.28 -1.07 -8.45
CA LEU A 87 -1.10 -0.31 -8.84
C LEU A 87 -1.53 0.90 -9.66
N GLY A 88 -0.59 1.78 -9.95
CA GLY A 88 -0.89 2.96 -10.78
C GLY A 88 -1.24 4.21 -9.98
N LYS A 89 -1.02 4.21 -8.67
CA LYS A 89 -1.13 5.43 -7.87
C LYS A 89 -0.09 6.43 -8.39
N PRO A 90 -0.50 7.66 -8.76
CA PRO A 90 0.47 8.66 -9.19
C PRO A 90 1.53 8.90 -8.11
N SER A 91 2.80 8.94 -8.52
CA SER A 91 3.88 9.28 -7.61
C SER A 91 3.90 10.79 -7.39
N ALA A 92 3.93 11.23 -6.14
CA ALA A 92 3.88 12.65 -5.81
C ALA A 92 4.50 12.91 -4.44
N ASP A 93 4.85 14.16 -4.19
CA ASP A 93 5.33 14.58 -2.86
C ASP A 93 4.16 14.83 -1.90
N VAL A 94 3.01 15.26 -2.43
CA VAL A 94 1.85 15.65 -1.62
C VAL A 94 0.58 15.15 -2.30
N TYR A 95 -0.29 14.52 -1.52
CA TYR A 95 -1.63 14.10 -1.96
C TYR A 95 -2.65 14.93 -1.21
N ILE A 96 -3.47 15.68 -1.94
CA ILE A 96 -4.48 16.55 -1.36
C ILE A 96 -5.85 16.01 -1.72
N ASP A 97 -6.63 15.58 -0.73
CA ASP A 97 -8.02 15.18 -0.90
C ASP A 97 -8.78 15.39 0.41
N ASP A 98 -10.09 15.15 0.37
CA ASP A 98 -10.99 15.39 1.51
C ASP A 98 -11.09 14.22 2.48
N LYS A 99 -10.53 13.06 2.15
CA LYS A 99 -10.72 11.81 2.93
C LYS A 99 -9.42 11.22 3.45
N GLY A 100 -8.27 11.71 2.98
CA GLY A 100 -6.97 11.17 3.34
C GLY A 100 -6.60 11.44 4.80
N ILE A 101 -5.97 10.46 5.41
CA ILE A 101 -5.40 10.59 6.76
C ILE A 101 -3.92 10.24 6.64
N ASN A 102 -3.05 11.04 7.24
CA ASN A 102 -1.64 10.70 7.31
C ASN A 102 -1.45 9.41 8.12
N ASP A 103 -0.54 8.54 7.67
CA ASP A 103 -0.33 7.24 8.29
C ASP A 103 0.04 7.34 9.77
N ASN A 104 0.88 8.28 10.15
CA ASN A 104 1.26 8.44 11.55
C ASN A 104 0.07 8.82 12.42
N ASP A 105 -0.83 9.66 11.91
CA ASP A 105 -2.04 10.03 12.63
C ASP A 105 -3.00 8.84 12.75
N PHE A 106 -3.12 8.07 11.69
CA PHE A 106 -4.02 6.92 11.68
C PHE A 106 -3.55 5.81 12.62
N PHE A 107 -2.27 5.49 12.58
CA PHE A 107 -1.70 4.40 13.39
C PHE A 107 -1.25 4.84 14.78
N GLY A 108 -1.23 6.14 15.08
CA GLY A 108 -0.95 6.66 16.40
C GLY A 108 0.55 6.79 16.74
N ASN A 109 1.39 6.90 15.71
CA ASN A 109 2.83 7.07 15.98
C ASN A 109 3.53 8.05 15.05
#